data_6391d452089aa86b04a713a269801e7b
#
_entry.id   6391d452089aa86b04a713a269801e7b
#
_cell.length_a   1.000
_cell.length_b   1.000
_cell.length_c   1.000
_cell.angle_alpha   90.00
_cell.angle_beta   90.00
_cell.angle_gamma   90.00
#
_symmetry.space_group_name_H-M   'P 1'
#
loop_
_entity.id
_entity.type
_entity.pdbx_description
1 polymer ?
#
loop_
_entity_poly.entity_id
_entity_poly.type
_entity_poly.pdbx_seq_one_letter_code
_entity_poly.pdbx_strand_id
1 'polypeptide(L)'
;MRFQGAARDARAVVYAGIQADPLVARLAALAADATYGQRLLARAVMNGESTGAATWRLIFPTVLGPEAPDLERAEALLAASLEVAERGEQVRSQFRGAFVEQLAQVLVGRRTGEAAVRRERRVLFDGVAAEIHPYDLTVETVGREEAWDCKWGARGINADVMNQLDDARRHAVDEDRSIRVGLVIFDARTSCAVRLSQQTAPRQGTAVVTLETLDALAGRKPAPA
;
A
#
# COMPACT_ATOMS: atom_id res chain seq x y z
N MET A 1 -20.56 -9.29 -11.81
CA MET A 1 -19.63 -8.55 -10.91
C MET A 1 -19.86 -7.05 -11.03
N ARG A 2 -19.94 -6.34 -9.90
CA ARG A 2 -20.13 -4.87 -9.84
C ARG A 2 -19.35 -4.29 -8.64
N PHE A 3 -19.00 -3.00 -8.72
CA PHE A 3 -18.33 -2.27 -7.64
C PHE A 3 -19.31 -1.36 -6.90
N GLN A 4 -19.21 -1.33 -5.58
CA GLN A 4 -20.07 -0.50 -4.72
C GLN A 4 -19.22 0.21 -3.67
N GLY A 5 -19.52 1.49 -3.39
CA GLY A 5 -18.91 2.23 -2.28
C GLY A 5 -19.25 1.56 -0.94
N ALA A 6 -18.27 1.50 -0.03
CA ALA A 6 -18.50 1.03 1.32
C ALA A 6 -19.40 2.02 2.10
N ALA A 7 -20.23 1.49 3.00
CA ALA A 7 -20.94 2.33 3.96
C ALA A 7 -19.92 2.94 4.95
N ARG A 8 -20.11 4.21 5.31
CA ARG A 8 -19.25 4.89 6.28
C ARG A 8 -19.84 4.72 7.68
N ASP A 9 -19.11 4.05 8.54
CA ASP A 9 -19.34 4.03 9.98
C ASP A 9 -18.49 5.11 10.70
N ALA A 10 -18.61 5.21 12.01
CA ALA A 10 -17.87 6.20 12.81
C ALA A 10 -16.34 6.01 12.70
N ARG A 11 -15.85 4.77 12.56
CA ARG A 11 -14.42 4.48 12.43
C ARG A 11 -13.92 4.93 11.05
N ALA A 12 -14.70 4.66 10.00
CA ALA A 12 -14.40 5.12 8.64
C ALA A 12 -14.32 6.64 8.55
N VAL A 13 -15.17 7.37 9.31
CA VAL A 13 -15.12 8.85 9.36
C VAL A 13 -13.82 9.35 9.99
N VAL A 14 -13.39 8.76 11.12
CA VAL A 14 -12.11 9.12 11.76
C VAL A 14 -10.94 8.81 10.84
N TYR A 15 -10.93 7.63 10.21
CA TYR A 15 -9.87 7.23 9.29
C TYR A 15 -9.83 8.12 8.04
N ALA A 16 -10.98 8.53 7.51
CA ALA A 16 -11.04 9.47 6.39
C ALA A 16 -10.37 10.83 6.73
N GLY A 17 -10.46 11.27 7.98
CA GLY A 17 -9.70 12.44 8.45
C GLY A 17 -8.19 12.25 8.37
N ILE A 18 -7.69 11.06 8.73
CA ILE A 18 -6.26 10.72 8.57
C ILE A 18 -5.88 10.64 7.10
N GLN A 19 -6.69 10.01 6.26
CA GLN A 19 -6.45 9.92 4.81
C GLN A 19 -6.40 11.31 4.14
N ALA A 20 -7.13 12.29 4.67
CA ALA A 20 -7.16 13.67 4.18
C ALA A 20 -6.01 14.55 4.71
N ASP A 21 -5.18 14.05 5.62
CA ASP A 21 -4.04 14.80 6.16
C ASP A 21 -3.04 15.13 5.01
N PRO A 22 -2.69 16.42 4.81
CA PRO A 22 -1.76 16.81 3.75
C PRO A 22 -0.40 16.11 3.80
N LEU A 23 0.03 15.68 5.00
CA LEU A 23 1.27 14.95 5.18
C LEU A 23 1.21 13.56 4.52
N VAL A 24 0.04 12.91 4.49
CA VAL A 24 -0.16 11.62 3.76
C VAL A 24 0.11 11.80 2.29
N ALA A 25 -0.48 12.82 1.66
CA ALA A 25 -0.29 13.12 0.26
C ALA A 25 1.17 13.49 -0.06
N ARG A 26 1.80 14.33 0.80
CA ARG A 26 3.21 14.74 0.65
C ARG A 26 4.15 13.53 0.70
N LEU A 27 4.00 12.67 1.71
CA LEU A 27 4.80 11.46 1.85
C LEU A 27 4.63 10.50 0.67
N ALA A 28 3.39 10.29 0.25
CA ALA A 28 3.10 9.40 -0.89
C ALA A 28 3.71 9.93 -2.19
N ALA A 29 3.66 11.24 -2.44
CA ALA A 29 4.28 11.86 -3.62
C ALA A 29 5.81 11.69 -3.60
N LEU A 30 6.46 11.95 -2.47
CA LEU A 30 7.90 11.75 -2.30
C LEU A 30 8.29 10.27 -2.50
N ALA A 31 7.54 9.35 -1.88
CA ALA A 31 7.82 7.92 -1.93
C ALA A 31 7.55 7.29 -3.32
N ALA A 32 6.65 7.87 -4.11
CA ALA A 32 6.31 7.36 -5.44
C ALA A 32 7.49 7.39 -6.42
N ASP A 33 8.40 8.36 -6.27
CA ASP A 33 9.60 8.51 -7.09
C ASP A 33 10.89 8.19 -6.32
N ALA A 34 10.76 7.66 -5.10
CA ALA A 34 11.88 7.33 -4.23
C ALA A 34 12.56 6.01 -4.65
N THR A 35 13.85 5.92 -4.40
CA THR A 35 14.59 4.66 -4.50
C THR A 35 14.16 3.66 -3.41
N TYR A 36 14.52 2.41 -3.57
CA TYR A 36 14.28 1.40 -2.53
C TYR A 36 14.88 1.82 -1.17
N GLY A 37 16.12 2.32 -1.16
CA GLY A 37 16.78 2.77 0.07
C GLY A 37 16.03 3.93 0.75
N GLN A 38 15.53 4.89 -0.02
CA GLN A 38 14.73 6.01 0.48
C GLN A 38 13.38 5.55 1.06
N ARG A 39 12.70 4.59 0.41
CA ARG A 39 11.47 3.97 0.93
C ARG A 39 11.73 3.19 2.22
N LEU A 40 12.87 2.48 2.29
CA LEU A 40 13.29 1.75 3.48
C LEU A 40 13.59 2.71 4.65
N LEU A 41 14.25 3.84 4.39
CA LEU A 41 14.44 4.91 5.36
C LEU A 41 13.09 5.40 5.91
N ALA A 42 12.15 5.79 5.04
CA ALA A 42 10.84 6.25 5.48
C ALA A 42 10.12 5.20 6.35
N ARG A 43 10.20 3.92 5.95
CA ARG A 43 9.64 2.81 6.73
C ARG A 43 10.30 2.68 8.10
N ALA A 44 11.62 2.74 8.17
CA ALA A 44 12.36 2.62 9.41
C ALA A 44 12.03 3.75 10.39
N VAL A 45 12.01 5.00 9.90
CA VAL A 45 11.69 6.19 10.70
C VAL A 45 10.25 6.13 11.25
N MET A 46 9.26 5.81 10.40
CA MET A 46 7.86 5.71 10.82
C MET A 46 7.55 4.51 11.73
N ASN A 47 8.40 3.48 11.76
CA ASN A 47 8.32 2.37 12.71
C ASN A 47 9.01 2.67 14.04
N GLY A 48 10.04 3.51 13.99
CA GLY A 48 10.85 3.83 15.16
C GLY A 48 10.14 4.73 16.16
N GLU A 49 10.64 4.74 17.38
CA GLU A 49 10.39 5.83 18.31
C GLU A 49 11.16 7.05 17.85
N SER A 50 10.72 8.25 18.26
CA SER A 50 11.31 9.53 17.86
C SER A 50 12.83 9.57 18.12
N THR A 51 13.60 9.27 17.08
CA THR A 51 15.05 9.39 17.07
C THR A 51 15.38 10.58 16.18
N GLY A 52 16.20 11.49 16.66
CA GLY A 52 16.53 12.72 15.94
C GLY A 52 17.15 12.44 14.55
N ALA A 53 17.00 13.38 13.62
CA ALA A 53 17.48 13.27 12.24
C ALA A 53 18.99 12.89 12.14
N ALA A 54 19.82 13.36 13.09
CA ALA A 54 21.24 13.03 13.12
C ALA A 54 21.50 11.52 13.24
N THR A 55 20.72 10.83 14.06
CA THR A 55 20.84 9.37 14.22
C THR A 55 20.49 8.65 12.93
N TRP A 56 19.45 9.07 12.24
CA TRP A 56 19.04 8.46 10.97
C TRP A 56 20.07 8.64 9.86
N ARG A 57 20.79 9.78 9.82
CA ARG A 57 21.92 9.97 8.90
C ARG A 57 23.07 9.00 9.17
N LEU A 58 23.31 8.65 10.42
CA LEU A 58 24.31 7.63 10.77
C LEU A 58 23.87 6.21 10.38
N ILE A 59 22.58 5.90 10.51
CA ILE A 59 22.02 4.58 10.18
C ILE A 59 21.92 4.36 8.66
N PHE A 60 21.61 5.43 7.90
CA PHE A 60 21.41 5.38 6.45
C PHE A 60 22.43 6.25 5.68
N PRO A 61 23.75 6.01 5.83
CA PRO A 61 24.77 6.88 5.22
C PRO A 61 24.75 6.86 3.69
N THR A 62 24.30 5.76 3.06
CA THR A 62 24.18 5.64 1.60
C THR A 62 22.98 6.38 1.03
N VAL A 63 22.00 6.72 1.87
CA VAL A 63 20.75 7.41 1.47
C VAL A 63 20.79 8.88 1.86
N LEU A 64 21.44 9.22 2.96
CA LEU A 64 21.48 10.55 3.57
C LEU A 64 22.89 11.17 3.60
N GLY A 65 23.88 10.50 3.04
CA GLY A 65 25.25 11.01 2.93
C GLY A 65 25.39 11.99 1.75
N PRO A 66 26.52 12.74 1.71
CA PRO A 66 26.74 13.79 0.70
C PRO A 66 26.77 13.24 -0.75
N GLU A 67 27.11 11.98 -0.94
CA GLU A 67 27.18 11.32 -2.25
C GLU A 67 25.87 10.55 -2.60
N ALA A 68 24.81 10.69 -1.76
CA ALA A 68 23.58 9.97 -1.98
C ALA A 68 22.84 10.50 -3.22
N PRO A 69 22.32 9.62 -4.08
CA PRO A 69 21.50 10.05 -5.20
C PRO A 69 20.21 10.69 -4.69
N ASP A 70 19.87 11.88 -5.23
CA ASP A 70 18.67 12.64 -4.86
C ASP A 70 18.54 12.87 -3.34
N LEU A 71 19.60 13.44 -2.76
CA LEU A 71 19.69 13.74 -1.31
C LEU A 71 18.54 14.66 -0.86
N GLU A 72 18.11 15.59 -1.70
CA GLU A 72 17.00 16.50 -1.38
C GLU A 72 15.71 15.72 -1.08
N ARG A 73 15.37 14.73 -1.92
CA ARG A 73 14.22 13.86 -1.68
C ARG A 73 14.40 13.01 -0.42
N ALA A 74 15.60 12.47 -0.19
CA ALA A 74 15.88 11.67 0.99
C ALA A 74 15.68 12.48 2.27
N GLU A 75 16.18 13.72 2.32
CA GLU A 75 16.00 14.64 3.46
C GLU A 75 14.51 15.04 3.62
N ALA A 76 13.80 15.30 2.53
CA ALA A 76 12.37 15.60 2.59
C ALA A 76 11.55 14.40 3.12
N LEU A 77 11.90 13.18 2.70
CA LEU A 77 11.30 11.95 3.23
C LEU A 77 11.63 11.75 4.71
N LEU A 78 12.87 11.98 5.12
CA LEU A 78 13.26 11.90 6.53
C LEU A 78 12.44 12.87 7.38
N ALA A 79 12.39 14.15 6.99
CA ALA A 79 11.66 15.18 7.71
C ALA A 79 10.17 14.83 7.84
N ALA A 80 9.52 14.47 6.73
CA ALA A 80 8.11 14.10 6.73
C ALA A 80 7.82 12.81 7.54
N SER A 81 8.74 11.84 7.51
CA SER A 81 8.61 10.59 8.29
C SER A 81 8.78 10.83 9.79
N LEU A 82 9.64 11.76 10.20
CA LEU A 82 9.79 12.18 11.60
C LEU A 82 8.52 12.84 12.13
N GLU A 83 7.86 13.70 11.33
CA GLU A 83 6.55 14.27 11.70
C GLU A 83 5.50 13.19 12.02
N VAL A 84 5.56 12.02 11.34
CA VAL A 84 4.71 10.87 11.67
C VAL A 84 5.18 10.16 12.93
N ALA A 85 6.50 9.94 13.06
CA ALA A 85 7.08 9.23 14.20
C ALA A 85 6.82 9.93 15.55
N GLU A 86 6.68 11.25 15.53
CA GLU A 86 6.36 12.08 16.72
C GLU A 86 4.90 11.95 17.17
N ARG A 87 4.02 11.38 16.34
CA ARG A 87 2.61 11.18 16.71
C ARG A 87 2.46 9.97 17.63
N GLY A 88 1.45 10.01 18.51
CA GLY A 88 1.13 8.86 19.38
C GLY A 88 0.85 7.57 18.56
N GLU A 89 1.16 6.40 19.11
CA GLU A 89 1.17 5.12 18.38
C GLU A 89 -0.14 4.82 17.64
N GLN A 90 -1.29 5.13 18.24
CA GLN A 90 -2.59 4.92 17.61
C GLN A 90 -2.73 5.72 16.31
N VAL A 91 -2.40 7.01 16.34
CA VAL A 91 -2.47 7.91 15.17
C VAL A 91 -1.42 7.48 14.14
N ARG A 92 -0.20 7.18 14.60
CA ARG A 92 0.90 6.69 13.76
C ARG A 92 0.53 5.41 13.02
N SER A 93 -0.13 4.46 13.69
CA SER A 93 -0.58 3.21 13.07
C SER A 93 -1.58 3.46 11.94
N GLN A 94 -2.59 4.31 12.18
CA GLN A 94 -3.56 4.67 11.15
C GLN A 94 -2.92 5.45 10.00
N PHE A 95 -1.98 6.36 10.32
CA PHE A 95 -1.27 7.14 9.33
C PHE A 95 -0.44 6.27 8.38
N ARG A 96 0.24 5.24 8.92
CA ARG A 96 0.99 4.26 8.13
C ARG A 96 0.11 3.52 7.12
N GLY A 97 -1.12 3.14 7.51
CA GLY A 97 -2.12 2.56 6.60
C GLY A 97 -2.48 3.54 5.49
N ALA A 98 -2.94 4.74 5.86
CA ALA A 98 -3.35 5.78 4.92
C ALA A 98 -2.24 6.17 3.93
N PHE A 99 -0.99 6.18 4.38
CA PHE A 99 0.17 6.42 3.52
C PHE A 99 0.34 5.34 2.45
N VAL A 100 0.25 4.05 2.81
CA VAL A 100 0.40 2.96 1.82
C VAL A 100 -0.73 2.99 0.80
N GLU A 101 -1.96 3.23 1.22
CA GLU A 101 -3.11 3.39 0.32
C GLU A 101 -2.92 4.56 -0.64
N GLN A 102 -2.49 5.72 -0.13
CA GLN A 102 -2.23 6.90 -0.95
C GLN A 102 -1.09 6.67 -1.94
N LEU A 103 0.01 6.03 -1.50
CA LEU A 103 1.13 5.69 -2.36
C LEU A 103 0.70 4.72 -3.48
N ALA A 104 -0.05 3.68 -3.13
CA ALA A 104 -0.58 2.74 -4.10
C ALA A 104 -1.52 3.44 -5.11
N GLN A 105 -2.39 4.34 -4.64
CA GLN A 105 -3.27 5.13 -5.50
C GLN A 105 -2.48 5.98 -6.50
N VAL A 106 -1.44 6.68 -6.06
CA VAL A 106 -0.56 7.49 -6.94
C VAL A 106 0.09 6.61 -8.00
N LEU A 107 0.67 5.48 -7.60
CA LEU A 107 1.37 4.58 -8.52
C LEU A 107 0.42 3.90 -9.52
N VAL A 108 -0.72 3.40 -9.06
CA VAL A 108 -1.74 2.80 -9.93
C VAL A 108 -2.32 3.87 -10.87
N GLY A 109 -2.61 5.06 -10.37
CA GLY A 109 -3.12 6.18 -11.16
C GLY A 109 -2.19 6.60 -12.31
N ARG A 110 -0.88 6.54 -12.12
CA ARG A 110 0.11 6.78 -13.19
C ARG A 110 -0.01 5.79 -14.36
N ARG A 111 -0.44 4.56 -14.08
CA ARG A 111 -0.58 3.50 -15.08
C ARG A 111 -1.96 3.48 -15.74
N THR A 112 -3.01 3.79 -14.98
CA THR A 112 -4.41 3.60 -15.43
C THR A 112 -5.15 4.91 -15.67
N GLY A 113 -4.59 6.03 -15.26
CA GLY A 113 -5.28 7.31 -15.12
C GLY A 113 -6.00 7.41 -13.76
N GLU A 114 -5.90 8.55 -13.12
CA GLU A 114 -6.47 8.78 -11.78
C GLU A 114 -7.98 8.58 -11.74
N ALA A 115 -8.68 8.95 -12.81
CA ALA A 115 -10.13 8.81 -12.91
C ALA A 115 -10.62 7.35 -12.86
N ALA A 116 -9.74 6.38 -13.12
CA ALA A 116 -10.07 4.95 -13.07
C ALA A 116 -9.92 4.35 -11.66
N VAL A 117 -9.20 5.02 -10.75
CA VAL A 117 -8.91 4.51 -9.42
C VAL A 117 -9.96 4.97 -8.43
N ARG A 118 -10.48 4.03 -7.63
CA ARG A 118 -11.45 4.29 -6.56
C ARG A 118 -10.96 3.72 -5.25
N ARG A 119 -11.41 4.30 -4.14
CA ARG A 119 -11.11 3.84 -2.77
C ARG A 119 -12.34 3.25 -2.11
N GLU A 120 -12.11 2.43 -1.10
CA GLU A 120 -13.14 1.89 -0.22
C GLU A 120 -14.29 1.26 -1.01
N ARG A 121 -13.95 0.33 -1.92
CA ARG A 121 -14.95 -0.32 -2.77
C ARG A 121 -15.10 -1.80 -2.43
N ARG A 122 -16.34 -2.23 -2.39
CA ARG A 122 -16.69 -3.66 -2.35
C ARG A 122 -16.84 -4.20 -3.77
N VAL A 123 -16.40 -5.42 -3.98
CA VAL A 123 -16.71 -6.18 -5.19
C VAL A 123 -17.88 -7.09 -4.89
N LEU A 124 -18.94 -6.97 -5.65
CA LEU A 124 -20.18 -7.74 -5.47
C LEU A 124 -20.36 -8.71 -6.62
N PHE A 125 -20.79 -9.93 -6.31
CA PHE A 125 -21.09 -11.00 -7.24
C PHE A 125 -22.56 -11.43 -7.07
N ASP A 126 -23.18 -11.92 -8.13
CA ASP A 126 -24.58 -12.32 -8.10
C ASP A 126 -24.76 -13.60 -7.25
N GLY A 127 -25.72 -13.55 -6.33
CA GLY A 127 -25.98 -14.67 -5.41
C GLY A 127 -24.94 -14.89 -4.31
N VAL A 128 -23.90 -14.07 -4.22
CA VAL A 128 -22.87 -14.16 -3.20
C VAL A 128 -23.09 -13.05 -2.16
N ALA A 129 -22.96 -13.39 -0.88
CA ALA A 129 -22.99 -12.40 0.20
C ALA A 129 -21.87 -11.38 0.01
N ALA A 130 -22.19 -10.09 0.20
CA ALA A 130 -21.20 -9.03 0.09
C ALA A 130 -20.06 -9.25 1.10
N GLU A 131 -18.84 -9.05 0.64
CA GLU A 131 -17.65 -9.09 1.50
C GLU A 131 -17.78 -8.08 2.65
N ILE A 132 -17.25 -8.46 3.80
CA ILE A 132 -17.34 -7.65 5.02
C ILE A 132 -16.45 -6.40 4.89
N HIS A 133 -15.27 -6.58 4.27
CA HIS A 133 -14.29 -5.50 4.15
C HIS A 133 -14.20 -4.98 2.71
N PRO A 134 -14.22 -3.65 2.51
CA PRO A 134 -13.94 -3.08 1.21
C PRO A 134 -12.46 -3.23 0.86
N TYR A 135 -12.16 -3.28 -0.42
CA TYR A 135 -10.79 -3.12 -0.91
C TYR A 135 -10.33 -1.68 -0.76
N ASP A 136 -9.08 -1.48 -0.38
CA ASP A 136 -8.50 -0.15 -0.20
C ASP A 136 -8.46 0.62 -1.53
N LEU A 137 -8.16 -0.09 -2.64
CA LEU A 137 -8.16 0.47 -3.99
C LEU A 137 -8.78 -0.48 -5.00
N THR A 138 -9.54 0.08 -5.96
CA THR A 138 -9.98 -0.62 -7.16
C THR A 138 -9.65 0.17 -8.42
N VAL A 139 -9.46 -0.55 -9.52
CA VAL A 139 -9.45 0.01 -10.89
C VAL A 139 -10.71 -0.47 -11.57
N GLU A 140 -11.52 0.47 -12.04
CA GLU A 140 -12.86 0.22 -12.56
C GLU A 140 -12.97 0.70 -14.02
N THR A 141 -12.34 -0.03 -14.94
CA THR A 141 -12.42 0.26 -16.37
C THR A 141 -12.80 -0.98 -17.15
N VAL A 142 -13.50 -0.78 -18.29
CA VAL A 142 -13.90 -1.89 -19.16
C VAL A 142 -12.66 -2.67 -19.62
N GLY A 143 -12.67 -3.96 -19.36
CA GLY A 143 -11.59 -4.88 -19.71
C GLY A 143 -10.36 -4.81 -18.80
N ARG A 144 -10.40 -3.98 -17.74
CA ARG A 144 -9.35 -3.93 -16.74
C ARG A 144 -9.98 -3.62 -15.37
N GLU A 145 -10.20 -4.66 -14.62
CA GLU A 145 -10.76 -4.58 -13.28
C GLU A 145 -9.71 -5.09 -12.30
N GLU A 146 -9.42 -4.28 -11.26
CA GLU A 146 -8.42 -4.65 -10.27
C GLU A 146 -8.94 -4.32 -8.86
N ALA A 147 -8.58 -5.14 -7.88
CA ALA A 147 -8.84 -4.92 -6.46
C ALA A 147 -7.55 -5.15 -5.65
N TRP A 148 -7.20 -4.18 -4.83
CA TRP A 148 -5.97 -4.15 -4.08
C TRP A 148 -6.24 -3.87 -2.60
N ASP A 149 -5.59 -4.63 -1.76
CA ASP A 149 -5.54 -4.41 -0.33
C ASP A 149 -4.14 -3.91 0.07
N CYS A 150 -4.06 -2.88 0.91
CA CYS A 150 -2.84 -2.16 1.23
C CYS A 150 -2.45 -2.39 2.69
N LYS A 151 -1.22 -2.80 2.95
CA LYS A 151 -0.74 -3.10 4.30
C LYS A 151 0.61 -2.46 4.56
N TRP A 152 0.77 -1.88 5.75
CA TRP A 152 2.04 -1.31 6.17
C TRP A 152 3.16 -2.34 6.31
N GLY A 153 2.87 -3.55 6.72
CA GLY A 153 3.89 -4.57 6.97
C GLY A 153 3.42 -5.98 6.67
N ALA A 154 4.36 -6.91 6.59
CA ALA A 154 4.10 -8.31 6.27
C ALA A 154 3.11 -9.01 7.22
N ARG A 155 2.93 -8.49 8.46
CA ARG A 155 1.90 -8.99 9.40
C ARG A 155 0.48 -8.82 8.88
N GLY A 156 0.24 -7.93 7.93
CA GLY A 156 -1.03 -7.77 7.24
C GLY A 156 -1.38 -8.92 6.30
N ILE A 157 -0.43 -9.80 5.98
CA ILE A 157 -0.68 -11.05 5.26
C ILE A 157 -1.25 -12.05 6.25
N ASN A 158 -2.56 -12.27 6.18
CA ASN A 158 -3.28 -13.23 7.03
C ASN A 158 -4.31 -14.00 6.20
N ALA A 159 -4.92 -15.03 6.80
CA ALA A 159 -5.84 -15.92 6.12
C ALA A 159 -7.07 -15.18 5.57
N ASP A 160 -7.64 -14.24 6.34
CA ASP A 160 -8.86 -13.53 5.96
C ASP A 160 -8.65 -12.70 4.69
N VAL A 161 -7.57 -11.90 4.66
CA VAL A 161 -7.19 -11.09 3.49
C VAL A 161 -6.91 -11.98 2.27
N MET A 162 -6.19 -13.09 2.47
CA MET A 162 -5.87 -13.99 1.37
C MET A 162 -7.09 -14.72 0.83
N ASN A 163 -8.01 -15.13 1.70
CA ASN A 163 -9.26 -15.75 1.30
C ASN A 163 -10.15 -14.77 0.55
N GLN A 164 -10.30 -13.53 1.03
CA GLN A 164 -11.05 -12.49 0.37
C GLN A 164 -10.57 -12.27 -1.09
N LEU A 165 -9.25 -12.19 -1.30
CA LEU A 165 -8.67 -12.03 -2.62
C LEU A 165 -8.91 -13.25 -3.53
N ASP A 166 -8.77 -14.46 -3.00
CA ASP A 166 -9.03 -15.68 -3.75
C ASP A 166 -10.51 -15.85 -4.10
N ASP A 167 -11.40 -15.54 -3.15
CA ASP A 167 -12.85 -15.59 -3.34
C ASP A 167 -13.30 -14.62 -4.45
N ALA A 168 -12.79 -13.38 -4.43
CA ALA A 168 -13.10 -12.41 -5.48
C ALA A 168 -12.67 -12.91 -6.86
N ARG A 169 -11.50 -13.52 -6.97
CA ARG A 169 -10.98 -14.07 -8.21
C ARG A 169 -11.83 -15.24 -8.70
N ARG A 170 -12.22 -16.18 -7.80
CA ARG A 170 -13.04 -17.34 -8.13
C ARG A 170 -14.43 -16.91 -8.60
N HIS A 171 -15.11 -16.06 -7.85
CA HIS A 171 -16.44 -15.57 -8.22
C HIS A 171 -16.46 -14.76 -9.52
N ALA A 172 -15.37 -14.03 -9.81
CA ALA A 172 -15.27 -13.38 -11.11
C ALA A 172 -15.26 -14.41 -12.26
N VAL A 173 -14.53 -15.52 -12.10
CA VAL A 173 -14.51 -16.61 -13.10
C VAL A 173 -15.88 -17.27 -13.22
N ASP A 174 -16.60 -17.48 -12.12
CA ASP A 174 -17.96 -18.05 -12.13
C ASP A 174 -18.95 -17.16 -12.91
N GLU A 175 -18.71 -15.86 -13.00
CA GLU A 175 -19.49 -14.91 -13.81
C GLU A 175 -18.90 -14.63 -15.20
N ASP A 176 -17.98 -15.47 -15.68
CA ASP A 176 -17.26 -15.29 -16.95
C ASP A 176 -16.55 -13.90 -17.03
N ARG A 177 -16.00 -13.48 -15.91
CA ARG A 177 -15.26 -12.21 -15.74
C ARG A 177 -13.83 -12.47 -15.27
N SER A 178 -13.00 -11.47 -15.37
CA SER A 178 -11.65 -11.52 -14.78
C SER A 178 -11.41 -10.28 -13.94
N ILE A 179 -10.83 -10.47 -12.76
CA ILE A 179 -10.35 -9.40 -11.90
C ILE A 179 -8.91 -9.70 -11.49
N ARG A 180 -8.06 -8.71 -11.55
CA ARG A 180 -6.73 -8.79 -10.96
C ARG A 180 -6.82 -8.43 -9.48
N VAL A 181 -6.45 -9.35 -8.61
CA VAL A 181 -6.41 -9.11 -7.17
C VAL A 181 -4.99 -9.09 -6.65
N GLY A 182 -4.74 -8.30 -5.61
CA GLY A 182 -3.41 -8.26 -5.03
C GLY A 182 -3.28 -7.52 -3.72
N LEU A 183 -2.09 -7.68 -3.14
CA LEU A 183 -1.64 -7.01 -1.93
C LEU A 183 -0.53 -6.02 -2.26
N VAL A 184 -0.64 -4.82 -1.73
CA VAL A 184 0.45 -3.85 -1.67
C VAL A 184 0.98 -3.80 -0.25
N ILE A 185 2.21 -4.24 -0.05
CA ILE A 185 2.78 -4.36 1.29
C ILE A 185 4.04 -3.50 1.38
N PHE A 186 4.00 -2.49 2.22
CA PHE A 186 5.14 -1.60 2.44
C PHE A 186 6.15 -2.27 3.39
N ASP A 187 6.67 -3.43 2.96
CA ASP A 187 7.67 -4.23 3.66
C ASP A 187 8.58 -4.97 2.66
N ALA A 188 9.71 -5.48 3.17
CA ALA A 188 10.68 -6.21 2.37
C ALA A 188 10.10 -7.52 1.83
N ARG A 189 10.48 -7.89 0.61
CA ARG A 189 10.07 -9.15 -0.05
C ARG A 189 10.36 -10.38 0.81
N THR A 190 11.49 -10.41 1.51
CA THR A 190 11.87 -11.51 2.39
C THR A 190 10.87 -11.68 3.55
N SER A 191 10.48 -10.59 4.20
CA SER A 191 9.46 -10.61 5.27
C SER A 191 8.11 -11.09 4.75
N CYS A 192 7.71 -10.62 3.57
CA CYS A 192 6.47 -11.04 2.92
C CYS A 192 6.50 -12.53 2.54
N ALA A 193 7.63 -13.03 1.99
CA ALA A 193 7.79 -14.43 1.63
C ALA A 193 7.63 -15.37 2.84
N VAL A 194 8.23 -15.02 3.98
CA VAL A 194 8.07 -15.78 5.23
C VAL A 194 6.60 -15.84 5.66
N ARG A 195 5.91 -14.72 5.65
CA ARG A 195 4.48 -14.70 6.02
C ARG A 195 3.60 -15.46 5.03
N LEU A 196 3.90 -15.34 3.74
CA LEU A 196 3.21 -16.10 2.71
C LEU A 196 3.41 -17.61 2.87
N SER A 197 4.58 -18.09 3.20
CA SER A 197 4.83 -19.54 3.40
C SER A 197 4.06 -20.14 4.56
N GLN A 198 3.65 -19.33 5.53
CA GLN A 198 2.85 -19.75 6.69
C GLN A 198 1.35 -19.85 6.42
N GLN A 199 0.92 -19.43 5.25
CA GLN A 199 -0.50 -19.46 4.90
C GLN A 199 -0.84 -20.75 4.15
N THR A 200 -1.99 -21.35 4.39
CA THR A 200 -2.41 -22.66 3.85
C THR A 200 -3.14 -22.59 2.50
N ALA A 201 -3.71 -21.45 2.15
CA ALA A 201 -4.50 -21.33 0.93
C ALA A 201 -3.63 -21.25 -0.35
N PRO A 202 -4.01 -21.90 -1.45
CA PRO A 202 -3.33 -21.75 -2.72
C PRO A 202 -3.47 -20.32 -3.23
N ARG A 203 -2.41 -19.80 -3.87
CA ARG A 203 -2.26 -18.36 -4.14
C ARG A 203 -1.98 -18.06 -5.59
N GLN A 204 -2.30 -18.99 -6.45
CA GLN A 204 -2.19 -18.77 -7.87
C GLN A 204 -3.09 -17.59 -8.27
N GLY A 205 -2.47 -16.59 -8.88
CA GLY A 205 -3.17 -15.42 -9.41
C GLY A 205 -3.29 -14.21 -8.49
N THR A 206 -2.85 -14.27 -7.22
CA THR A 206 -2.77 -13.09 -6.35
C THR A 206 -1.44 -12.38 -6.52
N ALA A 207 -1.45 -11.13 -6.94
CA ALA A 207 -0.26 -10.31 -7.04
C ALA A 207 0.19 -9.84 -5.64
N VAL A 208 1.49 -9.94 -5.34
CA VAL A 208 2.07 -9.37 -4.11
C VAL A 208 3.13 -8.36 -4.50
N VAL A 209 2.89 -7.10 -4.13
CA VAL A 209 3.78 -5.98 -4.38
C VAL A 209 4.44 -5.58 -3.07
N THR A 210 5.77 -5.54 -3.06
CA THR A 210 6.60 -5.23 -1.89
C THR A 210 7.41 -3.96 -2.13
N LEU A 211 8.18 -3.51 -1.15
CA LEU A 211 9.05 -2.33 -1.29
C LEU A 211 9.91 -2.36 -2.56
N GLU A 212 10.46 -3.54 -2.89
CA GLU A 212 11.34 -3.73 -4.05
C GLU A 212 10.59 -3.68 -5.38
N THR A 213 9.28 -3.93 -5.36
CA THR A 213 8.48 -4.07 -6.58
C THR A 213 7.38 -3.01 -6.72
N LEU A 214 7.35 -1.99 -5.85
CA LEU A 214 6.34 -0.92 -5.88
C LEU A 214 6.19 -0.27 -7.25
N ASP A 215 7.30 -0.12 -7.98
CA ASP A 215 7.29 0.49 -9.32
C ASP A 215 6.46 -0.29 -10.35
N ALA A 216 6.22 -1.58 -10.11
CA ALA A 216 5.34 -2.40 -10.94
C ALA A 216 3.87 -1.91 -10.91
N LEU A 217 3.42 -1.25 -9.83
CA LEU A 217 2.10 -0.62 -9.78
C LEU A 217 1.96 0.51 -10.80
N ALA A 218 3.05 1.24 -11.06
CA ALA A 218 3.10 2.29 -12.08
C ALA A 218 3.40 1.76 -13.50
N GLY A 219 3.49 0.43 -13.68
CA GLY A 219 3.87 -0.19 -14.95
C GLY A 219 5.36 -0.07 -15.30
N ARG A 220 6.20 0.33 -14.33
CA ARG A 220 7.64 0.39 -14.50
C ARG A 220 8.30 -0.95 -14.12
N LYS A 221 9.41 -1.28 -14.77
CA LYS A 221 10.22 -2.41 -14.31
C LYS A 221 10.81 -2.07 -12.95
N PRO A 222 10.81 -3.03 -11.98
CA PRO A 222 11.52 -2.84 -10.73
C PRO A 222 12.97 -2.45 -11.01
N ALA A 223 13.50 -1.49 -10.26
CA ALA A 223 14.92 -1.21 -10.30
C ALA A 223 15.69 -2.46 -9.86
N PRO A 224 16.86 -2.76 -10.45
CA PRO A 224 17.72 -3.82 -9.93
C PRO A 224 18.05 -3.52 -8.47
N ALA A 225 17.95 -4.55 -7.63
CA ALA A 225 18.23 -4.47 -6.20
C ALA A 225 19.74 -4.29 -5.95
#